data_4273c47c6b181f0785611c7a613d3ef7
#
_entry.id   4273c47c6b181f0785611c7a613d3ef7
#
_cell.length_a   1.000
_cell.length_b   1.000
_cell.length_c   1.000
_cell.angle_alpha   90.00
_cell.angle_beta   90.00
_cell.angle_gamma   90.00
#
_symmetry.space_group_name_H-M   'P 1'
#
loop_
_entity.id
_entity.type
_entity.pdbx_description
1 polymer ?
#
loop_
_entity_poly.entity_id
_entity_poly.type
_entity_poly.pdbx_seq_one_letter_code
_entity_poly.pdbx_strand_id
1 'polypeptide(L)'
;MKKLTLCIAISMVVALTSFGLVAAAGAGEFGIKEYDEFHEVLHTLQHEALPAKDFQRIRSNSAELLKRGDAIVRLGVPKGLAAVRADAFRRELKKFKDALGKFRQRSEKGSDEQLEVSFGAVHDSFEMLAGMLPRK
;
A
#
# COMPACT_ATOMS: atom_id res chain seq x y z
N MET A 1 33.13 59.38 34.29
CA MET A 1 33.16 58.98 32.88
C MET A 1 32.31 57.72 32.75
N LYS A 2 31.11 57.85 32.26
CA LYS A 2 30.18 56.71 32.12
C LYS A 2 30.08 56.42 30.65
N LYS A 3 30.59 55.25 30.25
CA LYS A 3 30.40 54.75 28.89
C LYS A 3 29.10 53.98 28.80
N LEU A 4 28.14 54.49 28.02
CA LEU A 4 26.86 53.92 27.74
C LEU A 4 27.04 52.90 26.61
N THR A 5 26.93 51.64 26.93
CA THR A 5 26.98 50.57 25.93
C THR A 5 25.54 50.27 25.46
N LEU A 6 25.28 50.66 24.23
CA LEU A 6 23.99 50.44 23.56
C LEU A 6 23.93 48.99 23.02
N CYS A 7 23.14 48.12 23.67
CA CYS A 7 22.85 46.79 23.16
C CYS A 7 21.75 46.89 22.11
N ILE A 8 22.11 46.73 20.85
CA ILE A 8 21.16 46.57 19.74
C ILE A 8 20.72 45.11 19.71
N ALA A 9 19.49 44.87 20.15
CA ALA A 9 18.84 43.57 19.97
C ALA A 9 18.34 43.43 18.53
N ILE A 10 19.04 42.62 17.74
CA ILE A 10 18.60 42.26 16.41
C ILE A 10 17.59 41.11 16.58
N SER A 11 16.31 41.43 16.47
CA SER A 11 15.23 40.43 16.39
C SER A 11 15.26 39.79 15.02
N MET A 12 15.78 38.56 14.94
CA MET A 12 15.76 37.75 13.74
C MET A 12 14.38 37.06 13.64
N VAL A 13 13.50 37.63 12.84
CA VAL A 13 12.22 36.99 12.48
C VAL A 13 12.53 35.87 11.50
N VAL A 14 12.55 34.65 12.00
CA VAL A 14 12.59 33.46 11.14
C VAL A 14 11.17 33.20 10.62
N ALA A 15 10.90 33.64 9.40
CA ALA A 15 9.70 33.23 8.67
C ALA A 15 9.83 31.76 8.29
N LEU A 16 9.16 30.88 9.05
CA LEU A 16 8.95 29.49 8.62
C LEU A 16 7.96 29.51 7.44
N THR A 17 8.48 29.53 6.24
CA THR A 17 7.70 29.17 5.05
C THR A 17 7.48 27.66 5.08
N SER A 18 6.31 27.27 5.55
CA SER A 18 5.82 25.90 5.40
C SER A 18 5.63 25.64 3.90
N PHE A 19 6.64 25.07 3.27
CA PHE A 19 6.48 24.45 1.96
C PHE A 19 5.58 23.24 2.17
N GLY A 20 4.28 23.42 1.96
CA GLY A 20 3.36 22.34 1.78
C GLY A 20 3.78 21.56 0.54
N LEU A 21 4.40 20.41 0.76
CA LEU A 21 4.65 19.42 -0.29
C LEU A 21 3.28 18.89 -0.70
N VAL A 22 2.66 19.54 -1.67
CA VAL A 22 1.53 18.95 -2.40
C VAL A 22 2.15 17.82 -3.19
N ALA A 23 2.08 16.61 -2.64
CA ALA A 23 2.35 15.40 -3.41
C ALA A 23 1.36 15.42 -4.57
N ALA A 24 1.85 15.69 -5.77
CA ALA A 24 1.11 15.44 -6.98
C ALA A 24 0.72 13.97 -6.93
N ALA A 25 -0.59 13.69 -6.83
CA ALA A 25 -1.11 12.35 -7.04
C ALA A 25 -0.81 12.01 -8.49
N GLY A 26 0.37 11.44 -8.75
CA GLY A 26 0.71 10.84 -10.02
C GLY A 26 -0.37 9.80 -10.33
N ALA A 27 -0.84 9.73 -11.55
CA ALA A 27 -1.71 8.64 -11.98
C ALA A 27 -0.98 7.34 -11.61
N GLY A 28 -1.57 6.54 -10.71
CA GLY A 28 -0.98 5.30 -10.25
C GLY A 28 -0.79 4.33 -11.40
N GLU A 29 0.02 3.30 -11.19
CA GLU A 29 0.39 2.31 -12.20
C GLU A 29 -0.83 1.65 -12.86
N PHE A 30 -1.86 1.35 -12.07
CA PHE A 30 -3.07 0.68 -12.55
C PHE A 30 -4.18 1.65 -12.97
N GLY A 31 -4.13 2.88 -12.49
CA GLY A 31 -5.16 3.90 -12.75
C GLY A 31 -6.51 3.59 -12.10
N ILE A 32 -6.52 2.69 -11.14
CA ILE A 32 -7.64 2.36 -10.25
C ILE A 32 -7.13 2.52 -8.83
N LYS A 33 -7.70 3.47 -8.10
CA LYS A 33 -7.22 3.90 -6.80
C LYS A 33 -6.99 2.73 -5.82
N GLU A 34 -7.92 1.80 -5.72
CA GLU A 34 -7.86 0.66 -4.80
C GLU A 34 -6.66 -0.25 -5.12
N TYR A 35 -6.35 -0.44 -6.40
CA TYR A 35 -5.20 -1.23 -6.85
C TYR A 35 -3.89 -0.50 -6.57
N ASP A 36 -3.83 0.79 -6.88
CA ASP A 36 -2.65 1.61 -6.65
C ASP A 36 -2.31 1.69 -5.15
N GLU A 37 -3.31 1.94 -4.29
CA GLU A 37 -3.13 2.00 -2.84
C GLU A 37 -2.74 0.65 -2.22
N PHE A 38 -3.29 -0.45 -2.72
CA PHE A 38 -2.91 -1.79 -2.27
C PHE A 38 -1.47 -2.12 -2.67
N HIS A 39 -1.12 -1.84 -3.93
CA HIS A 39 0.21 -2.11 -4.46
C HIS A 39 1.30 -1.34 -3.70
N GLU A 40 1.05 -0.10 -3.32
CA GLU A 40 2.00 0.71 -2.53
C GLU A 40 2.46 -0.01 -1.25
N VAL A 41 1.51 -0.58 -0.49
CA VAL A 41 1.83 -1.33 0.73
C VAL A 41 2.44 -2.68 0.40
N LEU A 42 1.86 -3.42 -0.55
CA LEU A 42 2.35 -4.72 -0.97
C LEU A 42 3.79 -4.65 -1.48
N HIS A 43 4.09 -3.69 -2.36
CA HIS A 43 5.40 -3.49 -2.95
C HIS A 43 6.48 -3.27 -1.88
N THR A 44 6.22 -2.39 -0.91
CA THR A 44 7.15 -2.13 0.19
C THR A 44 7.43 -3.39 1.00
N LEU A 45 6.40 -4.17 1.33
CA LEU A 45 6.57 -5.41 2.08
C LEU A 45 7.27 -6.50 1.27
N GLN A 46 6.95 -6.61 -0.02
CA GLN A 46 7.53 -7.61 -0.93
C GLN A 46 9.01 -7.35 -1.20
N HIS A 47 9.41 -6.10 -1.40
CA HIS A 47 10.77 -5.76 -1.85
C HIS A 47 11.71 -5.35 -0.72
N GLU A 48 11.20 -5.00 0.45
CA GLU A 48 12.03 -4.60 1.58
C GLU A 48 11.93 -5.59 2.76
N ALA A 49 10.71 -5.86 3.26
CA ALA A 49 10.54 -6.67 4.46
C ALA A 49 10.79 -8.16 4.20
N LEU A 50 10.25 -8.71 3.11
CA LEU A 50 10.35 -10.14 2.81
C LEU A 50 11.80 -10.60 2.54
N PRO A 51 12.62 -9.92 1.71
CA PRO A 51 14.01 -10.29 1.50
C PRO A 51 14.86 -10.18 2.76
N ALA A 52 14.54 -9.22 3.63
CA ALA A 52 15.18 -9.05 4.93
C ALA A 52 14.69 -10.05 6.00
N LYS A 53 13.71 -10.91 5.69
CA LYS A 53 13.02 -11.80 6.65
C LYS A 53 12.43 -11.04 7.85
N ASP A 54 12.04 -9.78 7.62
CA ASP A 54 11.39 -8.95 8.65
C ASP A 54 9.89 -9.28 8.75
N PHE A 55 9.61 -10.45 9.28
CA PHE A 55 8.23 -10.93 9.46
C PHE A 55 7.44 -10.09 10.47
N GLN A 56 8.12 -9.45 11.41
CA GLN A 56 7.45 -8.53 12.33
C GLN A 56 6.89 -7.31 11.60
N ARG A 57 7.64 -6.76 10.64
CA ARG A 57 7.18 -5.66 9.79
C ARG A 57 5.99 -6.09 8.94
N ILE A 58 6.01 -7.30 8.39
CA ILE A 58 4.87 -7.85 7.63
C ILE A 58 3.64 -7.97 8.54
N ARG A 59 3.77 -8.51 9.75
CA ARG A 59 2.67 -8.64 10.71
C ARG A 59 2.11 -7.28 11.14
N SER A 60 2.97 -6.33 11.46
CA SER A 60 2.54 -4.99 11.90
C SER A 60 1.82 -4.19 10.81
N ASN A 61 2.06 -4.48 9.53
CA ASN A 61 1.38 -3.86 8.38
C ASN A 61 0.21 -4.70 7.84
N SER A 62 -0.05 -5.88 8.42
CA SER A 62 -1.07 -6.80 7.91
C SER A 62 -2.48 -6.19 7.90
N ALA A 63 -2.85 -5.44 8.94
CA ALA A 63 -4.16 -4.80 9.04
C ALA A 63 -4.39 -3.78 7.90
N GLU A 64 -3.38 -2.97 7.57
CA GLU A 64 -3.48 -2.00 6.48
C GLU A 64 -3.53 -2.70 5.12
N LEU A 65 -2.68 -3.71 4.89
CA LEU A 65 -2.71 -4.49 3.66
C LEU A 65 -4.07 -5.17 3.46
N LEU A 66 -4.62 -5.78 4.50
CA LEU A 66 -5.94 -6.44 4.46
C LEU A 66 -7.06 -5.45 4.19
N LYS A 67 -7.06 -4.29 4.83
CA LYS A 67 -8.04 -3.21 4.61
C LYS A 67 -8.08 -2.77 3.15
N ARG A 68 -6.90 -2.57 2.54
CA ARG A 68 -6.77 -2.19 1.13
C ARG A 68 -7.14 -3.33 0.19
N GLY A 69 -6.78 -4.58 0.52
CA GLY A 69 -7.22 -5.76 -0.22
C GLY A 69 -8.74 -5.96 -0.19
N ASP A 70 -9.37 -5.75 0.97
CA ASP A 70 -10.83 -5.79 1.09
C ASP A 70 -11.52 -4.69 0.27
N ALA A 71 -10.86 -3.54 0.04
CA ALA A 71 -11.37 -2.50 -0.86
C ALA A 71 -11.42 -2.97 -2.32
N ILE A 72 -10.39 -3.68 -2.79
CA ILE A 72 -10.38 -4.32 -4.13
C ILE A 72 -11.54 -5.33 -4.25
N VAL A 73 -11.72 -6.17 -3.23
CA VAL A 73 -12.81 -7.17 -3.22
C VAL A 73 -14.18 -6.49 -3.29
N ARG A 74 -14.39 -5.39 -2.56
CA ARG A 74 -15.64 -4.61 -2.60
C ARG A 74 -15.86 -3.90 -3.93
N LEU A 75 -14.80 -3.45 -4.58
CA LEU A 75 -14.89 -2.82 -5.90
C LEU A 75 -15.46 -3.82 -6.95
N GLY A 76 -15.09 -5.09 -6.84
CA GLY A 76 -15.55 -6.13 -7.75
C GLY A 76 -14.96 -6.00 -9.15
N VAL A 77 -15.77 -6.27 -10.18
CA VAL A 77 -15.35 -6.17 -11.60
C VAL A 77 -15.19 -4.69 -11.98
N PRO A 78 -14.00 -4.26 -12.43
CA PRO A 78 -13.76 -2.87 -12.77
C PRO A 78 -14.61 -2.42 -13.97
N LYS A 79 -14.99 -1.15 -13.97
CA LYS A 79 -15.59 -0.52 -15.13
C LYS A 79 -14.63 -0.57 -16.31
N GLY A 80 -15.15 -0.84 -17.51
CA GLY A 80 -14.36 -0.92 -18.75
C GLY A 80 -13.74 -2.30 -19.03
N LEU A 81 -13.88 -3.28 -18.10
CA LEU A 81 -13.51 -4.65 -18.41
C LEU A 81 -14.52 -5.26 -19.41
N ALA A 82 -14.00 -5.87 -20.48
CA ALA A 82 -14.85 -6.52 -21.48
C ALA A 82 -15.70 -7.63 -20.85
N ALA A 83 -17.00 -7.70 -21.21
CA ALA A 83 -17.94 -8.66 -20.61
C ALA A 83 -17.46 -10.13 -20.71
N VAL A 84 -16.82 -10.50 -21.82
CA VAL A 84 -16.25 -11.85 -22.03
C VAL A 84 -15.16 -12.20 -21.00
N ARG A 85 -14.53 -11.21 -20.37
CA ARG A 85 -13.50 -11.42 -19.34
C ARG A 85 -14.04 -11.36 -17.91
N ALA A 86 -15.27 -10.88 -17.73
CA ALA A 86 -15.84 -10.65 -16.40
C ALA A 86 -15.90 -11.91 -15.52
N ASP A 87 -16.25 -13.06 -16.09
CA ASP A 87 -16.33 -14.31 -15.33
C ASP A 87 -14.94 -14.84 -14.93
N ALA A 88 -13.96 -14.71 -15.81
CA ALA A 88 -12.59 -15.04 -15.47
C ALA A 88 -12.07 -14.13 -14.34
N PHE A 89 -12.36 -12.84 -14.43
CA PHE A 89 -12.00 -11.87 -13.41
C PHE A 89 -12.63 -12.20 -12.05
N ARG A 90 -13.91 -12.55 -12.01
CA ARG A 90 -14.59 -12.93 -10.76
C ARG A 90 -13.95 -14.18 -10.11
N ARG A 91 -13.50 -15.15 -10.90
CA ARG A 91 -12.77 -16.31 -10.38
C ARG A 91 -11.44 -15.91 -9.75
N GLU A 92 -10.66 -15.06 -10.39
CA GLU A 92 -9.41 -14.58 -9.84
C GLU A 92 -9.63 -13.68 -8.60
N LEU A 93 -10.67 -12.85 -8.61
CA LEU A 93 -11.06 -12.04 -7.44
C LEU A 93 -11.43 -12.91 -6.24
N LYS A 94 -12.08 -14.05 -6.48
CA LYS A 94 -12.37 -15.03 -5.42
C LYS A 94 -11.08 -15.62 -4.85
N LYS A 95 -10.12 -16.00 -5.68
CA LYS A 95 -8.81 -16.50 -5.24
C LYS A 95 -8.07 -15.47 -4.40
N PHE A 96 -8.08 -14.23 -4.84
CA PHE A 96 -7.48 -13.12 -4.09
C PHE A 96 -8.14 -12.94 -2.71
N LYS A 97 -9.46 -12.96 -2.66
CA LYS A 97 -10.21 -12.92 -1.39
C LYS A 97 -9.83 -14.07 -0.46
N ASP A 98 -9.74 -15.29 -1.00
CA ASP A 98 -9.36 -16.49 -0.23
C ASP A 98 -7.90 -16.37 0.29
N ALA A 99 -6.99 -15.83 -0.53
CA ALA A 99 -5.62 -15.58 -0.14
C ALA A 99 -5.52 -14.53 1.00
N LEU A 100 -6.29 -13.43 0.93
CA LEU A 100 -6.39 -12.44 2.01
C LEU A 100 -6.89 -13.09 3.32
N GLY A 101 -7.87 -13.98 3.24
CA GLY A 101 -8.38 -14.70 4.41
C GLY A 101 -7.33 -15.58 5.07
N LYS A 102 -6.54 -16.32 4.28
CA LYS A 102 -5.42 -17.12 4.78
C LYS A 102 -4.31 -16.26 5.37
N PHE A 103 -3.94 -15.18 4.70
CA PHE A 103 -2.94 -14.23 5.20
C PHE A 103 -3.37 -13.63 6.55
N ARG A 104 -4.64 -13.25 6.72
CA ARG A 104 -5.18 -12.77 8.00
C ARG A 104 -4.93 -13.77 9.13
N GLN A 105 -5.28 -15.02 8.91
CA GLN A 105 -5.05 -16.07 9.93
C GLN A 105 -3.56 -16.25 10.25
N ARG A 106 -2.69 -16.24 9.24
CA ARG A 106 -1.26 -16.47 9.43
C ARG A 106 -0.54 -15.28 10.02
N SER A 107 -0.98 -14.06 9.73
CA SER A 107 -0.44 -12.86 10.37
C SER A 107 -0.75 -12.79 11.87
N GLU A 108 -1.88 -13.37 12.30
CA GLU A 108 -2.28 -13.42 13.71
C GLU A 108 -1.66 -14.60 14.47
N LYS A 109 -1.65 -15.80 13.89
CA LYS A 109 -1.38 -17.06 14.60
C LYS A 109 -0.43 -18.01 13.89
N GLY A 110 0.06 -17.68 12.69
CA GLY A 110 0.94 -18.57 11.92
C GLY A 110 2.42 -18.44 12.33
N SER A 111 3.22 -19.46 11.96
CA SER A 111 4.68 -19.35 11.96
C SER A 111 5.16 -18.37 10.89
N ASP A 112 6.44 -18.02 10.93
CA ASP A 112 7.02 -17.13 9.91
C ASP A 112 6.99 -17.75 8.51
N GLU A 113 7.23 -19.06 8.39
CA GLU A 113 7.13 -19.80 7.13
C GLU A 113 5.67 -19.81 6.61
N GLN A 114 4.69 -19.99 7.49
CA GLN A 114 3.28 -19.95 7.11
C GLN A 114 2.86 -18.54 6.69
N LEU A 115 3.38 -17.51 7.34
CA LEU A 115 3.17 -16.13 6.98
C LEU A 115 3.76 -15.83 5.60
N GLU A 116 5.01 -16.24 5.36
CA GLU A 116 5.70 -16.05 4.08
C GLU A 116 4.90 -16.68 2.92
N VAL A 117 4.48 -17.94 3.07
CA VAL A 117 3.69 -18.63 2.05
C VAL A 117 2.35 -17.94 1.80
N SER A 118 1.64 -17.52 2.85
CA SER A 118 0.35 -16.83 2.70
C SER A 118 0.48 -15.43 2.12
N PHE A 119 1.57 -14.71 2.44
CA PHE A 119 1.87 -13.41 1.85
C PHE A 119 2.20 -13.54 0.37
N GLY A 120 3.00 -14.54 -0.03
CA GLY A 120 3.28 -14.85 -1.42
C GLY A 120 2.00 -15.15 -2.22
N ALA A 121 1.06 -15.90 -1.65
CA ALA A 121 -0.23 -16.17 -2.30
C ALA A 121 -1.08 -14.91 -2.50
N VAL A 122 -1.02 -13.93 -1.59
CA VAL A 122 -1.65 -12.61 -1.76
C VAL A 122 -0.99 -11.85 -2.91
N HIS A 123 0.33 -11.81 -2.94
CA HIS A 123 1.09 -11.17 -4.03
C HIS A 123 0.72 -11.77 -5.38
N ASP A 124 0.82 -13.08 -5.55
CA ASP A 124 0.60 -13.76 -6.82
C ASP A 124 -0.85 -13.57 -7.32
N SER A 125 -1.83 -13.67 -6.43
CA SER A 125 -3.24 -13.47 -6.78
C SER A 125 -3.55 -12.01 -7.13
N PHE A 126 -2.88 -11.04 -6.51
CA PHE A 126 -2.97 -9.63 -6.88
C PHE A 126 -2.40 -9.38 -8.27
N GLU A 127 -1.22 -9.92 -8.58
CA GLU A 127 -0.59 -9.78 -9.90
C GLU A 127 -1.48 -10.34 -11.02
N MET A 128 -2.15 -11.47 -10.76
CA MET A 128 -3.11 -12.04 -11.72
C MET A 128 -4.28 -11.09 -11.97
N LEU A 129 -4.85 -10.49 -10.93
CA LEU A 129 -5.94 -9.50 -11.06
C LEU A 129 -5.48 -8.24 -11.79
N ALA A 130 -4.33 -7.70 -11.39
CA ALA A 130 -3.75 -6.49 -11.98
C ALA A 130 -3.47 -6.67 -13.48
N GLY A 131 -2.98 -7.84 -13.88
CA GLY A 131 -2.77 -8.21 -15.29
C GLY A 131 -4.05 -8.32 -16.12
N MET A 132 -5.22 -8.40 -15.47
CA MET A 132 -6.52 -8.47 -16.14
C MET A 132 -7.21 -7.11 -16.27
N LEU A 133 -6.69 -6.06 -15.63
CA LEU A 133 -7.28 -4.73 -15.66
C LEU A 133 -7.36 -4.16 -17.08
N PRO A 134 -8.33 -3.28 -17.37
CA PRO A 134 -8.39 -2.58 -18.64
C PRO A 134 -7.12 -1.76 -18.85
N ARG A 135 -6.47 -1.91 -19.99
CA ARG A 135 -5.36 -1.03 -20.36
C ARG A 135 -5.91 0.32 -20.82
N LYS A 136 -5.25 1.39 -20.38
CA LYS A 136 -5.53 2.75 -20.84
C LYS A 136 -5.05 2.91 -22.28
#